data_4699953521b72ee0da68639eceabe23d
#
_entry.id   4699953521b72ee0da68639eceabe23d
#
_cell.length_a   1.000
_cell.length_b   1.000
_cell.length_c   1.000
_cell.angle_alpha   90.00
_cell.angle_beta   90.00
_cell.angle_gamma   90.00
#
_symmetry.space_group_name_H-M   'P 1'
#
loop_
_entity.id
_entity.type
_entity.pdbx_description
1 polymer ?
#
loop_
_entity_poly.entity_id
_entity_poly.type
_entity_poly.pdbx_seq_one_letter_code
_entity_poly.pdbx_strand_id
1 'polypeptide(L)'
;MRIKIMKRFPAVLAAAGLAILLPGPAWAASGPQPASGTVLVTSVTVDSSSAADGNTILVITISGLMNGTFDGTFTETDHEVIHPDGTITLAGKGMQSGTLGTCGTGSAAYVIEAQGTAAAVTGRFQFIDQSASTSTPTKIHSVVTFTGSTITGQFTYTGTYYCT
;
A
#
# COMPACT_ATOMS: atom_id res chain seq x y z
N MET A 1 -31.77 85.22 24.54
CA MET A 1 -30.48 84.72 24.08
C MET A 1 -30.23 83.40 24.75
N ARG A 2 -30.43 82.26 24.06
CA ARG A 2 -30.31 80.86 24.64
C ARG A 2 -29.13 80.22 23.95
N ILE A 3 -28.12 79.89 24.74
CA ILE A 3 -26.91 79.20 24.29
C ILE A 3 -27.17 77.71 24.36
N LYS A 4 -27.10 76.98 23.20
CA LYS A 4 -27.19 75.52 23.12
C LYS A 4 -25.79 74.93 23.28
N ILE A 5 -25.59 74.19 24.34
CA ILE A 5 -24.37 73.41 24.63
C ILE A 5 -24.46 72.09 23.83
N MET A 6 -23.63 71.94 22.79
CA MET A 6 -23.46 70.66 22.09
C MET A 6 -22.52 69.74 22.86
N LYS A 7 -23.05 68.66 23.36
CA LYS A 7 -22.25 67.55 23.95
C LYS A 7 -21.61 66.76 22.84
N ARG A 8 -20.29 66.76 22.80
CA ARG A 8 -19.49 65.91 21.93
C ARG A 8 -19.37 64.52 22.62
N PHE A 9 -19.83 63.45 21.93
CA PHE A 9 -19.56 62.08 22.31
C PHE A 9 -18.20 61.66 21.74
N PRO A 10 -17.31 61.03 22.49
CA PRO A 10 -16.12 60.40 21.94
C PRO A 10 -16.48 59.09 21.23
N ALA A 11 -16.13 58.93 19.97
CA ALA A 11 -16.21 57.70 19.25
C ALA A 11 -15.10 56.76 19.74
N VAL A 12 -15.50 55.66 20.39
CA VAL A 12 -14.58 54.55 20.73
C VAL A 12 -14.40 53.71 19.47
N LEU A 13 -13.23 53.78 18.83
CA LEU A 13 -12.82 52.86 17.77
C LEU A 13 -12.47 51.51 18.44
N ALA A 14 -13.34 50.53 18.31
CA ALA A 14 -13.03 49.12 18.62
C ALA A 14 -12.22 48.57 17.44
N ALA A 15 -10.92 48.40 17.59
CA ALA A 15 -10.07 47.67 16.67
C ALA A 15 -10.34 46.18 16.82
N ALA A 16 -11.16 45.60 15.94
CA ALA A 16 -11.32 44.17 15.83
C ALA A 16 -10.05 43.55 15.22
N GLY A 17 -9.19 42.99 16.05
CA GLY A 17 -8.02 42.24 15.61
C GLY A 17 -8.48 40.94 14.93
N LEU A 18 -8.37 40.87 13.60
CA LEU A 18 -8.57 39.68 12.81
C LEU A 18 -7.36 38.75 13.03
N ALA A 19 -7.47 37.80 13.93
CA ALA A 19 -6.48 36.73 14.10
C ALA A 19 -6.57 35.80 12.86
N ILE A 20 -5.65 35.98 11.92
CA ILE A 20 -5.47 35.03 10.81
C ILE A 20 -4.85 33.79 11.43
N LEU A 21 -5.66 32.77 11.67
CA LEU A 21 -5.20 31.41 11.96
C LEU A 21 -4.61 30.85 10.65
N LEU A 22 -3.30 31.03 10.47
CA LEU A 22 -2.56 30.29 9.46
C LEU A 22 -2.65 28.79 9.80
N PRO A 23 -3.16 27.95 8.91
CA PRO A 23 -3.05 26.50 9.13
C PRO A 23 -1.56 26.19 9.17
N GLY A 24 -1.07 25.82 10.36
CA GLY A 24 0.29 25.28 10.49
C GLY A 24 0.42 24.07 9.58
N PRO A 25 1.63 23.73 9.11
CA PRO A 25 1.83 22.52 8.35
C PRO A 25 1.27 21.35 9.18
N ALA A 26 0.25 20.70 8.66
CA ALA A 26 -0.26 19.47 9.25
C ALA A 26 0.84 18.42 9.12
N TRP A 27 1.65 18.29 10.13
CA TRP A 27 2.48 17.11 10.34
C TRP A 27 1.50 15.99 10.71
N ALA A 28 0.88 15.41 9.70
CA ALA A 28 0.15 14.19 9.87
C ALA A 28 1.19 13.13 10.26
N ALA A 29 1.34 12.89 11.55
CA ALA A 29 1.84 11.62 12.02
C ALA A 29 0.85 10.60 11.48
N SER A 30 1.15 10.02 10.35
CA SER A 30 0.30 9.07 9.69
C SER A 30 0.35 7.77 10.49
N GLY A 31 -0.62 7.62 11.37
CA GLY A 31 -0.93 6.30 11.90
C GLY A 31 -1.22 5.33 10.75
N PRO A 32 -1.32 4.02 11.01
CA PRO A 32 -1.61 3.05 9.97
C PRO A 32 -2.84 3.44 9.15
N GLN A 33 -2.68 3.50 7.84
CA GLN A 33 -3.74 3.79 6.88
C GLN A 33 -4.31 2.49 6.33
N PRO A 34 -5.61 2.40 5.99
CA PRO A 34 -6.18 1.23 5.36
C PRO A 34 -5.58 1.04 3.96
N ALA A 35 -5.30 -0.21 3.60
CA ALA A 35 -4.91 -0.63 2.27
C ALA A 35 -5.95 -1.60 1.71
N SER A 36 -6.35 -1.42 0.45
CA SER A 36 -7.23 -2.34 -0.25
C SER A 36 -7.07 -2.21 -1.77
N GLY A 37 -7.37 -3.30 -2.47
CA GLY A 37 -7.29 -3.31 -3.92
C GLY A 37 -7.37 -4.71 -4.51
N THR A 38 -6.94 -4.81 -5.75
CA THR A 38 -6.91 -6.05 -6.54
C THR A 38 -5.54 -6.30 -7.12
N VAL A 39 -5.24 -7.57 -7.37
CA VAL A 39 -4.04 -8.03 -8.08
C VAL A 39 -4.49 -8.85 -9.28
N LEU A 40 -3.90 -8.59 -10.42
CA LEU A 40 -4.08 -9.37 -11.64
C LEU A 40 -2.73 -9.91 -12.08
N VAL A 41 -2.54 -11.23 -12.01
CA VAL A 41 -1.39 -11.92 -12.59
C VAL A 41 -1.53 -11.93 -14.10
N THR A 42 -0.52 -11.46 -14.80
CA THR A 42 -0.50 -11.39 -16.27
C THR A 42 0.46 -12.38 -16.90
N SER A 43 1.44 -12.87 -16.14
CA SER A 43 2.43 -13.85 -16.60
C SER A 43 2.92 -14.70 -15.45
N VAL A 44 3.10 -15.98 -15.72
CA VAL A 44 3.79 -16.96 -14.85
C VAL A 44 4.79 -17.73 -15.69
N THR A 45 6.03 -17.79 -15.24
CA THR A 45 7.10 -18.57 -15.86
C THR A 45 7.63 -19.56 -14.84
N VAL A 46 7.73 -20.82 -15.21
CA VAL A 46 8.39 -21.85 -14.38
C VAL A 46 9.89 -21.82 -14.68
N ASP A 47 10.68 -21.35 -13.74
CA ASP A 47 12.13 -21.24 -13.88
C ASP A 47 12.82 -22.59 -13.61
N SER A 48 12.30 -23.35 -12.64
CA SER A 48 12.73 -24.72 -12.37
C SER A 48 11.62 -25.54 -11.76
N SER A 49 11.71 -26.86 -11.92
CA SER A 49 10.79 -27.84 -11.33
C SER A 49 11.57 -29.05 -10.84
N SER A 50 11.20 -29.56 -9.67
CA SER A 50 11.74 -30.80 -9.10
C SER A 50 10.64 -31.53 -8.33
N ALA A 51 10.90 -32.80 -7.96
CA ALA A 51 9.99 -33.59 -7.16
C ALA A 51 10.75 -34.17 -5.96
N ALA A 52 10.12 -34.12 -4.77
CA ALA A 52 10.65 -34.71 -3.55
C ALA A 52 9.49 -35.15 -2.65
N ASP A 53 9.56 -36.37 -2.16
CA ASP A 53 8.60 -36.94 -1.19
C ASP A 53 7.13 -36.84 -1.65
N GLY A 54 6.89 -37.01 -2.96
CA GLY A 54 5.56 -36.87 -3.58
C GLY A 54 5.09 -35.44 -3.83
N ASN A 55 5.85 -34.43 -3.40
CA ASN A 55 5.57 -33.03 -3.71
C ASN A 55 6.19 -32.64 -5.04
N THR A 56 5.57 -31.67 -5.73
CA THR A 56 6.20 -30.93 -6.83
C THR A 56 6.68 -29.59 -6.27
N ILE A 57 7.95 -29.30 -6.48
CA ILE A 57 8.60 -28.07 -6.02
C ILE A 57 8.92 -27.23 -7.25
N LEU A 58 8.42 -26.00 -7.30
CA LEU A 58 8.61 -25.07 -8.39
C LEU A 58 9.35 -23.82 -7.89
N VAL A 59 10.19 -23.28 -8.75
CA VAL A 59 10.59 -21.87 -8.68
C VAL A 59 9.91 -21.18 -9.85
N ILE A 60 9.13 -20.16 -9.57
CA ILE A 60 8.32 -19.46 -10.56
C ILE A 60 8.58 -17.95 -10.49
N THR A 61 8.57 -17.32 -11.64
CA THR A 61 8.54 -15.85 -11.76
C THR A 61 7.15 -15.44 -12.18
N ILE A 62 6.54 -14.56 -11.39
CA ILE A 62 5.19 -14.02 -11.60
C ILE A 62 5.29 -12.53 -11.88
N SER A 63 4.50 -12.04 -12.83
CA SER A 63 4.36 -10.61 -13.11
C SER A 63 2.90 -10.25 -13.26
N GLY A 64 2.56 -9.01 -12.90
CA GLY A 64 1.18 -8.56 -12.98
C GLY A 64 0.97 -7.10 -12.63
N LEU A 65 -0.28 -6.79 -12.35
CA LEU A 65 -0.76 -5.46 -12.01
C LEU A 65 -1.38 -5.47 -10.62
N MET A 66 -1.13 -4.42 -9.87
CA MET A 66 -1.87 -4.07 -8.66
C MET A 66 -2.70 -2.83 -8.92
N ASN A 67 -3.92 -2.78 -8.40
CA ASN A 67 -4.80 -1.62 -8.47
C ASN A 67 -5.37 -1.32 -7.09
N GLY A 68 -5.61 -0.05 -6.79
CA GLY A 68 -6.16 0.42 -5.51
C GLY A 68 -5.16 1.23 -4.71
N THR A 69 -4.98 0.90 -3.43
CA THR A 69 -4.01 1.62 -2.57
C THR A 69 -2.60 1.51 -3.13
N PHE A 70 -2.21 0.34 -3.60
CA PHE A 70 -0.97 0.11 -4.34
C PHE A 70 -1.37 -0.06 -5.81
N ASP A 71 -0.85 0.81 -6.66
CA ASP A 71 -1.20 0.84 -8.08
C ASP A 71 0.07 0.79 -8.93
N GLY A 72 0.09 -0.09 -9.94
CA GLY A 72 1.22 -0.25 -10.84
C GLY A 72 1.53 -1.70 -11.18
N THR A 73 2.79 -1.98 -11.47
CA THR A 73 3.28 -3.32 -11.86
C THR A 73 4.00 -4.01 -10.71
N PHE A 74 3.99 -5.31 -10.73
CA PHE A 74 4.85 -6.11 -9.85
C PHE A 74 5.53 -7.24 -10.60
N THR A 75 6.65 -7.70 -10.05
CA THR A 75 7.33 -8.93 -10.43
C THR A 75 7.85 -9.59 -9.16
N GLU A 76 7.65 -10.89 -9.05
CA GLU A 76 8.09 -11.68 -7.89
C GLU A 76 8.67 -13.02 -8.32
N THR A 77 9.53 -13.59 -7.48
CA THR A 77 10.06 -14.94 -7.64
C THR A 77 9.68 -15.73 -6.39
N ASP A 78 8.96 -16.82 -6.62
CA ASP A 78 8.37 -17.64 -5.59
C ASP A 78 8.91 -19.07 -5.61
N HIS A 79 9.02 -19.65 -4.43
CA HIS A 79 9.17 -21.07 -4.21
C HIS A 79 7.80 -21.63 -3.87
N GLU A 80 7.24 -22.43 -4.76
CA GLU A 80 5.94 -23.06 -4.61
C GLU A 80 6.11 -24.57 -4.38
N VAL A 81 5.40 -25.10 -3.40
CA VAL A 81 5.30 -26.54 -3.14
C VAL A 81 3.86 -26.97 -3.36
N ILE A 82 3.64 -27.85 -4.33
CA ILE A 82 2.36 -28.50 -4.60
C ILE A 82 2.39 -29.87 -3.93
N HIS A 83 1.52 -30.07 -2.96
CA HIS A 83 1.40 -31.32 -2.20
C HIS A 83 0.57 -32.36 -2.95
N PRO A 84 0.71 -33.67 -2.63
CA PRO A 84 -0.03 -34.73 -3.30
C PRO A 84 -1.56 -34.60 -3.19
N ASP A 85 -2.06 -33.91 -2.18
CA ASP A 85 -3.49 -33.63 -1.96
C ASP A 85 -4.00 -32.41 -2.76
N GLY A 86 -3.13 -31.77 -3.55
CA GLY A 86 -3.44 -30.60 -4.34
C GLY A 86 -3.39 -29.27 -3.56
N THR A 87 -2.96 -29.29 -2.30
CA THR A 87 -2.69 -28.07 -1.56
C THR A 87 -1.37 -27.43 -2.02
N ILE A 88 -1.27 -26.13 -1.89
CA ILE A 88 -0.16 -25.31 -2.32
C ILE A 88 0.36 -24.53 -1.12
N THR A 89 1.68 -24.47 -0.96
CA THR A 89 2.36 -23.49 -0.11
C THR A 89 3.35 -22.72 -0.95
N LEU A 90 3.43 -21.40 -0.73
CA LEU A 90 4.25 -20.50 -1.52
C LEU A 90 4.94 -19.52 -0.60
N ALA A 91 6.21 -19.25 -0.87
CA ALA A 91 6.96 -18.17 -0.25
C ALA A 91 7.90 -17.52 -1.27
N GLY A 92 7.96 -16.21 -1.25
CA GLY A 92 8.75 -15.49 -2.24
C GLY A 92 9.06 -14.07 -1.87
N LYS A 93 9.61 -13.38 -2.85
CA LYS A 93 9.94 -11.97 -2.78
C LYS A 93 9.72 -11.29 -4.12
N GLY A 94 9.29 -10.04 -4.08
CA GLY A 94 9.02 -9.27 -5.27
C GLY A 94 9.36 -7.79 -5.13
N MET A 95 9.12 -7.10 -6.22
CA MET A 95 9.21 -5.66 -6.35
C MET A 95 7.89 -5.14 -6.93
N GLN A 96 7.28 -4.17 -6.27
CA GLN A 96 6.17 -3.40 -6.83
C GLN A 96 6.71 -2.04 -7.28
N SER A 97 6.24 -1.56 -8.42
CA SER A 97 6.61 -0.27 -9.00
C SER A 97 5.37 0.50 -9.40
N GLY A 98 5.24 1.73 -8.91
CA GLY A 98 4.07 2.57 -9.13
C GLY A 98 3.71 3.39 -7.91
N THR A 99 2.42 3.56 -7.65
CA THR A 99 1.93 4.29 -6.49
C THR A 99 1.93 3.40 -5.24
N LEU A 100 2.44 3.93 -4.16
CA LEU A 100 2.57 3.27 -2.85
C LEU A 100 1.65 3.96 -1.82
N GLY A 101 0.36 4.02 -2.10
CA GLY A 101 -0.59 4.76 -1.27
C GLY A 101 -0.23 6.23 -1.16
N THR A 102 -0.28 6.79 0.05
CA THR A 102 0.12 8.18 0.32
C THR A 102 1.64 8.35 0.47
N CYS A 103 2.43 7.26 0.41
CA CYS A 103 3.90 7.32 0.47
C CYS A 103 4.54 7.84 -0.83
N GLY A 104 3.73 8.00 -1.88
CA GLY A 104 4.18 8.53 -3.17
C GLY A 104 4.36 7.46 -4.24
N THR A 105 5.11 7.80 -5.28
CA THR A 105 5.39 6.90 -6.41
C THR A 105 6.83 6.45 -6.38
N GLY A 106 7.06 5.16 -6.61
CA GLY A 106 8.41 4.57 -6.58
C GLY A 106 8.36 3.06 -6.72
N SER A 107 9.41 2.41 -6.21
CA SER A 107 9.47 0.95 -6.15
C SER A 107 9.70 0.51 -4.71
N ALA A 108 9.07 -0.58 -4.32
CA ALA A 108 9.22 -1.18 -2.99
C ALA A 108 9.35 -2.70 -3.09
N ALA A 109 10.36 -3.24 -2.41
CA ALA A 109 10.51 -4.68 -2.28
C ALA A 109 9.54 -5.22 -1.23
N TYR A 110 9.06 -6.44 -1.45
CA TYR A 110 8.19 -7.13 -0.50
C TYR A 110 8.53 -8.62 -0.40
N VAL A 111 8.10 -9.21 0.70
CA VAL A 111 8.04 -10.66 0.87
C VAL A 111 6.59 -11.11 0.83
N ILE A 112 6.36 -12.33 0.34
CA ILE A 112 5.04 -12.93 0.19
C ILE A 112 5.05 -14.34 0.75
N GLU A 113 3.95 -14.73 1.38
CA GLU A 113 3.67 -16.09 1.81
C GLU A 113 2.21 -16.40 1.49
N ALA A 114 1.92 -17.58 0.98
CA ALA A 114 0.56 -18.01 0.69
C ALA A 114 0.38 -19.52 0.86
N GLN A 115 -0.88 -19.91 1.03
CA GLN A 115 -1.29 -21.30 1.10
C GLN A 115 -2.73 -21.47 0.60
N GLY A 116 -3.08 -22.70 0.24
CA GLY A 116 -4.44 -23.02 -0.20
C GLY A 116 -4.45 -24.07 -1.28
N THR A 117 -5.38 -23.95 -2.20
CA THR A 117 -5.46 -24.74 -3.43
C THR A 117 -5.44 -23.80 -4.62
N ALA A 118 -5.24 -24.32 -5.85
CA ALA A 118 -5.25 -23.48 -7.04
C ALA A 118 -6.55 -22.64 -7.19
N ALA A 119 -7.68 -23.14 -6.70
CA ALA A 119 -8.96 -22.43 -6.75
C ALA A 119 -9.14 -21.37 -5.64
N ALA A 120 -8.48 -21.57 -4.50
CA ALA A 120 -8.65 -20.71 -3.33
C ALA A 120 -7.32 -20.59 -2.56
N VAL A 121 -6.58 -19.53 -2.84
CA VAL A 121 -5.32 -19.18 -2.18
C VAL A 121 -5.56 -18.01 -1.24
N THR A 122 -4.96 -18.06 -0.07
CA THR A 122 -4.89 -16.97 0.88
C THR A 122 -3.45 -16.77 1.32
N GLY A 123 -3.06 -15.53 1.55
CA GLY A 123 -1.69 -15.21 1.94
C GLY A 123 -1.55 -13.81 2.49
N ARG A 124 -0.30 -13.44 2.68
CA ARG A 124 0.08 -12.08 3.09
C ARG A 124 1.31 -11.62 2.30
N PHE A 125 1.41 -10.32 2.11
CA PHE A 125 2.66 -9.69 1.69
C PHE A 125 2.99 -8.49 2.59
N GLN A 126 4.27 -8.19 2.70
CA GLN A 126 4.78 -7.08 3.49
C GLN A 126 5.88 -6.37 2.71
N PHE A 127 5.77 -5.05 2.58
CA PHE A 127 6.89 -4.27 2.08
C PHE A 127 8.02 -4.25 3.11
N ILE A 128 9.24 -4.58 2.66
CA ILE A 128 10.42 -4.78 3.53
C ILE A 128 11.53 -3.79 3.27
N ASP A 129 11.57 -3.21 2.09
CA ASP A 129 12.59 -2.25 1.71
C ASP A 129 12.07 -1.32 0.62
N GLN A 130 12.77 -0.22 0.44
CA GLN A 130 12.38 0.77 -0.54
C GLN A 130 13.56 1.39 -1.22
N SER A 131 13.50 1.36 -2.52
CA SER A 131 14.12 2.42 -3.30
C SER A 131 13.10 3.52 -3.45
N ALA A 132 13.37 4.59 -2.78
CA ALA A 132 12.51 5.74 -2.76
C ALA A 132 12.18 6.31 -4.12
N SER A 133 11.05 6.97 -4.16
CA SER A 133 10.71 8.07 -5.04
C SER A 133 11.89 9.03 -5.25
N THR A 134 12.00 9.55 -6.44
CA THR A 134 13.07 10.45 -6.87
C THR A 134 13.14 11.80 -6.13
N SER A 135 12.23 12.11 -5.22
CA SER A 135 12.18 13.41 -4.55
C SER A 135 12.19 13.39 -3.01
N THR A 136 11.80 12.30 -2.37
CA THR A 136 11.87 12.15 -0.91
C THR A 136 11.86 10.66 -0.55
N PRO A 137 12.86 10.15 0.15
CA PRO A 137 12.89 8.76 0.58
C PRO A 137 11.83 8.54 1.67
N THR A 138 10.65 8.16 1.26
CA THR A 138 9.56 7.80 2.16
C THR A 138 9.52 6.28 2.25
N LYS A 139 9.73 5.75 3.43
CA LYS A 139 9.65 4.31 3.67
C LYS A 139 8.19 3.89 3.83
N ILE A 140 7.81 2.77 3.17
CA ILE A 140 6.52 2.14 3.34
C ILE A 140 6.64 0.90 4.21
N HIS A 141 5.82 0.79 5.19
CA HIS A 141 5.62 -0.41 5.99
C HIS A 141 4.20 -0.89 5.78
N SER A 142 4.00 -2.18 5.55
CA SER A 142 2.67 -2.71 5.34
C SER A 142 2.50 -4.09 5.96
N VAL A 143 1.27 -4.40 6.32
CA VAL A 143 0.81 -5.75 6.60
C VAL A 143 -0.48 -5.94 5.84
N VAL A 144 -0.44 -6.75 4.81
CA VAL A 144 -1.54 -6.93 3.86
C VAL A 144 -1.82 -8.41 3.68
N THR A 145 -3.08 -8.79 3.78
CA THR A 145 -3.57 -10.12 3.45
C THR A 145 -4.24 -10.10 2.08
N PHE A 146 -4.18 -11.22 1.37
CA PHE A 146 -4.85 -11.36 0.08
C PHE A 146 -5.55 -12.71 -0.02
N THR A 147 -6.57 -12.76 -0.86
CA THR A 147 -7.30 -13.98 -1.22
C THR A 147 -7.63 -13.95 -2.70
N GLY A 148 -7.63 -15.11 -3.33
CA GLY A 148 -7.96 -15.22 -4.75
C GLY A 148 -7.75 -16.61 -5.31
N SER A 149 -7.54 -16.70 -6.60
CA SER A 149 -7.37 -17.96 -7.33
C SER A 149 -6.21 -17.87 -8.32
N THR A 150 -5.32 -18.84 -8.28
CA THR A 150 -4.25 -18.97 -9.28
C THR A 150 -4.80 -19.38 -10.65
N ILE A 151 -5.98 -20.03 -10.70
CA ILE A 151 -6.64 -20.41 -11.96
C ILE A 151 -7.04 -19.17 -12.76
N THR A 152 -7.58 -18.14 -12.08
CA THR A 152 -7.99 -16.89 -12.74
C THR A 152 -6.92 -15.82 -12.73
N GLY A 153 -5.88 -15.99 -11.91
CA GLY A 153 -4.86 -14.98 -11.67
C GLY A 153 -5.39 -13.72 -10.97
N GLN A 154 -6.56 -13.77 -10.34
CA GLN A 154 -7.21 -12.62 -9.72
C GLN A 154 -7.23 -12.78 -8.20
N PHE A 155 -6.81 -11.72 -7.52
CA PHE A 155 -6.80 -11.65 -6.06
C PHE A 155 -7.33 -10.30 -5.60
N THR A 156 -7.87 -10.28 -4.39
CA THR A 156 -8.17 -9.05 -3.65
C THR A 156 -7.27 -8.97 -2.43
N TYR A 157 -6.90 -7.76 -2.05
CA TYR A 157 -6.09 -7.54 -0.85
C TYR A 157 -6.69 -6.49 0.06
N THR A 158 -6.45 -6.67 1.38
CA THR A 158 -6.80 -5.71 2.43
C THR A 158 -5.73 -5.71 3.51
N GLY A 159 -5.58 -4.60 4.21
CA GLY A 159 -4.61 -4.49 5.29
C GLY A 159 -4.38 -3.06 5.72
N THR A 160 -3.18 -2.80 6.20
CA THR A 160 -2.75 -1.47 6.62
C THR A 160 -1.34 -1.15 6.14
N TYR A 161 -1.04 0.13 5.98
CA TYR A 161 0.30 0.63 5.67
C TYR A 161 0.55 1.96 6.37
N TYR A 162 1.80 2.36 6.49
CA TYR A 162 2.22 3.70 6.93
C TYR A 162 3.54 4.09 6.27
N CYS A 163 3.77 5.39 6.19
CA CYS A 163 4.96 5.99 5.60
C CYS A 163 5.87 6.57 6.70
N THR A 164 7.19 6.41 6.57
CA THR A 164 8.19 7.01 7.50
C THR A 164 9.28 7.76 6.76
#